data_dea97fb8c068a805a31b9a9fa9e56f7b
#
_entry.id   dea97fb8c068a805a31b9a9fa9e56f7b
#
_cell.length_a   1.000
_cell.length_b   1.000
_cell.length_c   1.000
_cell.angle_alpha   90.00
_cell.angle_beta   90.00
_cell.angle_gamma   90.00
#
_symmetry.space_group_name_H-M   'P 1'
#
loop_
_entity.id
_entity.type
_entity.pdbx_description
1 polymer ?
#
loop_
_entity_poly.entity_id
_entity_poly.type
_entity_poly.pdbx_seq_one_letter_code
_entity_poly.pdbx_strand_id
1 'polypeptide(L)'
;MEKINAVITGVGGYVPDYVLTNEEISRMVDTNDEWIMTRIGVKERHILNEEGLGTSYMARKAAKQLMQRTGSDPDDIDLVIVATTTPDYHFPSTASILCDKLGLKHAFAFDLQAACSGFLFLLETGANFIRSGRYKKIILVGADKMSSMVDYTERATCPIFGDGAAAVMMEPTTEDVGVMD
;
A
#
# COMPACT_ATOMS: atom_id res chain seq x y z
N MET A 1 -11.61 -32.44 1.28
CA MET A 1 -11.78 -31.04 1.73
C MET A 1 -12.14 -30.23 0.52
N GLU A 2 -13.12 -29.37 0.62
CA GLU A 2 -13.52 -28.45 -0.45
C GLU A 2 -12.35 -27.50 -0.75
N LYS A 3 -12.08 -27.23 -2.03
CA LYS A 3 -11.00 -26.32 -2.44
C LYS A 3 -11.39 -24.90 -2.04
N ILE A 4 -10.58 -24.26 -1.20
CA ILE A 4 -10.75 -22.86 -0.81
C ILE A 4 -9.79 -22.01 -1.66
N ASN A 5 -10.32 -21.08 -2.44
CA ASN A 5 -9.59 -20.06 -3.16
C ASN A 5 -9.68 -18.73 -2.42
N ALA A 6 -8.79 -17.79 -2.76
CA ALA A 6 -8.77 -16.43 -2.22
C ALA A 6 -9.17 -15.43 -3.31
N VAL A 7 -10.14 -14.57 -3.02
CA VAL A 7 -10.65 -13.58 -3.98
C VAL A 7 -10.55 -12.17 -3.39
N ILE A 8 -10.27 -11.18 -4.24
CA ILE A 8 -10.32 -9.76 -3.85
C ILE A 8 -11.79 -9.31 -3.91
N THR A 9 -12.34 -8.89 -2.78
CA THR A 9 -13.73 -8.44 -2.63
C THR A 9 -13.88 -6.93 -2.52
N GLY A 10 -12.80 -6.21 -2.35
CA GLY A 10 -12.83 -4.76 -2.27
C GLY A 10 -11.47 -4.12 -2.50
N VAL A 11 -11.50 -2.83 -2.88
CA VAL A 11 -10.30 -2.02 -3.09
C VAL A 11 -10.47 -0.63 -2.50
N GLY A 12 -9.39 -0.07 -1.97
CA GLY A 12 -9.29 1.30 -1.52
C GLY A 12 -7.93 1.90 -1.86
N GLY A 13 -7.85 3.21 -1.92
CA GLY A 13 -6.60 3.89 -2.26
C GLY A 13 -6.53 5.28 -1.67
N TYR A 14 -5.32 5.79 -1.55
CA TYR A 14 -5.04 7.15 -1.16
C TYR A 14 -3.75 7.64 -1.82
N VAL A 15 -3.79 8.84 -2.35
CA VAL A 15 -2.62 9.62 -2.76
C VAL A 15 -2.67 10.97 -2.06
N PRO A 16 -1.54 11.56 -1.67
CA PRO A 16 -1.48 12.91 -1.09
C PRO A 16 -1.99 13.98 -2.04
N ASP A 17 -2.43 15.12 -1.48
CA ASP A 17 -3.01 16.21 -2.29
C ASP A 17 -1.95 17.03 -3.04
N TYR A 18 -0.74 17.17 -2.49
CA TYR A 18 0.32 17.92 -3.14
C TYR A 18 0.88 17.17 -4.34
N VAL A 19 0.89 17.86 -5.48
CA VAL A 19 1.36 17.35 -6.77
C VAL A 19 2.68 18.03 -7.12
N LEU A 20 3.75 17.24 -7.20
CA LEU A 20 5.07 17.67 -7.67
C LEU A 20 5.16 17.46 -9.20
N THR A 21 5.20 18.55 -9.94
CA THR A 21 5.23 18.56 -11.42
C THR A 21 6.62 18.38 -12.00
N ASN A 22 6.71 18.03 -13.30
CA ASN A 22 7.98 17.99 -14.00
C ASN A 22 8.64 19.38 -14.10
N GLU A 23 7.85 20.45 -14.16
CA GLU A 23 8.35 21.82 -14.13
C GLU A 23 9.04 22.14 -12.80
N GLU A 24 8.47 21.71 -11.65
CA GLU A 24 9.10 21.89 -10.34
C GLU A 24 10.37 21.06 -10.21
N ILE A 25 10.40 19.82 -10.68
CA ILE A 25 11.60 18.96 -10.70
C ILE A 25 12.71 19.63 -11.55
N SER A 26 12.37 20.26 -12.67
CA SER A 26 13.36 20.93 -13.53
C SER A 26 14.02 22.16 -12.90
N ARG A 27 13.45 22.68 -11.82
CA ARG A 27 14.07 23.74 -11.00
C ARG A 27 15.04 23.20 -9.94
N MET A 28 14.95 21.90 -9.63
CA MET A 28 15.78 21.25 -8.62
C MET A 28 17.00 20.56 -9.23
N VAL A 29 16.83 19.93 -10.41
CA VAL A 29 17.88 19.17 -11.10
C VAL A 29 17.87 19.48 -12.61
N ASP A 30 19.00 19.23 -13.29
CA ASP A 30 19.16 19.44 -14.73
C ASP A 30 18.32 18.41 -15.55
N THR A 31 17.05 18.72 -15.75
CA THR A 31 16.07 17.91 -16.50
C THR A 31 14.98 18.80 -17.11
N ASN A 32 14.06 18.21 -17.88
CA ASN A 32 12.87 18.87 -18.40
C ASN A 32 11.72 17.87 -18.62
N ASP A 33 10.51 18.37 -18.86
CA ASP A 33 9.31 17.55 -19.05
C ASP A 33 9.48 16.54 -20.20
N GLU A 34 10.01 16.97 -21.36
CA GLU A 34 10.20 16.09 -22.52
C GLU A 34 11.13 14.90 -22.20
N TRP A 35 12.22 15.16 -21.48
CA TRP A 35 13.15 14.12 -21.08
C TRP A 35 12.50 13.11 -20.11
N ILE A 36 11.79 13.62 -19.09
CA ILE A 36 11.11 12.78 -18.09
C ILE A 36 10.01 11.95 -18.76
N MET A 37 9.17 12.57 -19.59
CA MET A 37 8.08 11.88 -20.28
C MET A 37 8.60 10.80 -21.24
N THR A 38 9.66 11.09 -21.99
CA THR A 38 10.22 10.15 -22.98
C THR A 38 10.93 8.95 -22.31
N ARG A 39 11.63 9.20 -21.21
CA ARG A 39 12.49 8.19 -20.55
C ARG A 39 11.81 7.43 -19.42
N ILE A 40 10.90 8.08 -18.70
CA ILE A 40 10.29 7.56 -17.47
C ILE A 40 8.77 7.44 -17.65
N GLY A 41 8.13 8.35 -18.38
CA GLY A 41 6.69 8.39 -18.59
C GLY A 41 5.90 8.98 -17.41
N VAL A 42 6.57 9.58 -16.42
CA VAL A 42 5.93 10.17 -15.24
C VAL A 42 5.65 11.65 -15.48
N LYS A 43 4.39 12.05 -15.45
CA LYS A 43 3.95 13.43 -15.62
C LYS A 43 3.99 14.23 -14.33
N GLU A 44 3.59 13.61 -13.22
CA GLU A 44 3.47 14.23 -11.90
C GLU A 44 3.62 13.18 -10.79
N ARG A 45 3.91 13.60 -9.55
CA ARG A 45 4.03 12.76 -8.36
C ARG A 45 3.21 13.38 -7.25
N HIS A 46 2.45 12.53 -6.55
CA HIS A 46 1.82 12.94 -5.29
C HIS A 46 2.83 12.79 -4.15
N ILE A 47 2.97 13.81 -3.32
CA ILE A 47 3.95 13.86 -2.23
C ILE A 47 3.25 14.20 -0.91
N LEU A 48 3.49 13.39 0.10
CA LEU A 48 3.01 13.64 1.47
C LEU A 48 3.98 14.62 2.16
N ASN A 49 3.69 15.91 2.02
CA ASN A 49 4.53 16.99 2.52
C ASN A 49 4.14 17.52 3.91
N GLU A 50 3.08 17.00 4.52
CA GLU A 50 2.68 17.37 5.87
C GLU A 50 3.65 16.78 6.90
N GLU A 51 4.15 17.65 7.79
CA GLU A 51 5.06 17.27 8.85
C GLU A 51 4.43 16.27 9.83
N GLY A 52 5.21 15.29 10.26
CA GLY A 52 4.77 14.26 11.21
C GLY A 52 3.88 13.18 10.62
N LEU A 53 3.52 13.24 9.33
CA LEU A 53 2.78 12.19 8.65
C LEU A 53 3.70 11.27 7.85
N GLY A 54 3.45 9.97 7.94
CA GLY A 54 4.25 8.94 7.29
C GLY A 54 3.41 7.91 6.55
N THR A 55 4.01 6.78 6.24
CA THR A 55 3.42 5.68 5.49
C THR A 55 2.16 5.14 6.15
N SER A 56 2.13 5.01 7.50
CA SER A 56 0.94 4.53 8.21
C SER A 56 -0.27 5.45 8.07
N TYR A 57 -0.05 6.75 7.87
CA TYR A 57 -1.14 7.69 7.60
C TYR A 57 -1.83 7.38 6.27
N MET A 58 -1.06 7.21 5.20
CA MET A 58 -1.59 6.87 3.87
C MET A 58 -2.24 5.49 3.88
N ALA A 59 -1.58 4.50 4.49
CA ALA A 59 -2.12 3.15 4.67
C ALA A 59 -3.49 3.18 5.36
N ARG A 60 -3.63 3.97 6.43
CA ARG A 60 -4.90 4.16 7.15
C ARG A 60 -5.99 4.76 6.25
N LYS A 61 -5.64 5.76 5.43
CA LYS A 61 -6.62 6.39 4.52
C LYS A 61 -7.13 5.39 3.48
N ALA A 62 -6.21 4.61 2.87
CA ALA A 62 -6.55 3.58 1.89
C ALA A 62 -7.40 2.46 2.51
N ALA A 63 -7.00 1.92 3.66
CA ALA A 63 -7.73 0.86 4.35
C ALA A 63 -9.08 1.34 4.89
N LYS A 64 -9.17 2.57 5.39
CA LYS A 64 -10.47 3.16 5.80
C LYS A 64 -11.43 3.29 4.63
N GLN A 65 -10.96 3.75 3.47
CA GLN A 65 -11.79 3.82 2.25
C GLN A 65 -12.25 2.42 1.83
N LEU A 66 -11.35 1.43 1.87
CA LEU A 66 -11.67 0.03 1.59
C LEU A 66 -12.80 -0.47 2.50
N MET A 67 -12.66 -0.34 3.83
CA MET A 67 -13.66 -0.79 4.81
C MET A 67 -15.01 -0.10 4.62
N GLN A 68 -15.01 1.20 4.31
CA GLN A 68 -16.23 1.95 4.00
C GLN A 68 -16.94 1.43 2.75
N ARG A 69 -16.17 1.08 1.70
CA ARG A 69 -16.73 0.56 0.44
C ARG A 69 -17.30 -0.85 0.58
N THR A 70 -16.66 -1.67 1.41
CA THR A 70 -17.09 -3.06 1.64
C THR A 70 -18.12 -3.20 2.76
N GLY A 71 -18.36 -2.14 3.55
CA GLY A 71 -19.20 -2.20 4.75
C GLY A 71 -18.65 -3.11 5.84
N SER A 72 -17.32 -3.34 5.86
CA SER A 72 -16.70 -4.26 6.82
C SER A 72 -16.60 -3.65 8.21
N ASP A 73 -16.97 -4.44 9.22
CA ASP A 73 -16.77 -4.09 10.62
C ASP A 73 -15.32 -4.33 11.03
N PRO A 74 -14.71 -3.48 11.88
CA PRO A 74 -13.39 -3.71 12.45
C PRO A 74 -13.21 -5.08 13.12
N ASP A 75 -14.26 -5.59 13.76
CA ASP A 75 -14.21 -6.88 14.47
C ASP A 75 -14.21 -8.10 13.53
N ASP A 76 -14.55 -7.91 12.25
CA ASP A 76 -14.50 -8.98 11.22
C ASP A 76 -13.09 -9.23 10.66
N ILE A 77 -12.15 -8.31 10.88
CA ILE A 77 -10.82 -8.40 10.26
C ILE A 77 -9.90 -9.31 11.06
N ASP A 78 -9.47 -10.40 10.43
CA ASP A 78 -8.62 -11.42 11.04
C ASP A 78 -7.13 -11.13 10.90
N LEU A 79 -6.72 -10.47 9.80
CA LEU A 79 -5.32 -10.28 9.46
C LEU A 79 -5.11 -8.99 8.67
N VAL A 80 -4.03 -8.28 9.00
CA VAL A 80 -3.52 -7.13 8.24
C VAL A 80 -2.06 -7.37 7.87
N ILE A 81 -1.73 -7.27 6.58
CA ILE A 81 -0.34 -7.32 6.11
C ILE A 81 -0.07 -6.03 5.35
N VAL A 82 1.01 -5.34 5.71
CA VAL A 82 1.46 -4.13 5.02
C VAL A 82 2.77 -4.41 4.30
N ALA A 83 2.83 -4.19 2.98
CA ALA A 83 4.07 -4.15 2.24
C ALA A 83 4.56 -2.70 2.18
N THR A 84 5.73 -2.46 2.74
CA THR A 84 6.39 -1.15 2.73
C THR A 84 7.90 -1.25 2.80
N THR A 85 8.58 -0.32 2.16
CA THR A 85 10.04 -0.09 2.30
C THR A 85 10.34 1.17 3.12
N THR A 86 9.31 1.93 3.45
CA THR A 86 9.39 3.21 4.18
C THR A 86 8.51 3.21 5.42
N PRO A 87 8.70 2.26 6.37
CA PRO A 87 7.90 2.23 7.59
C PRO A 87 8.12 3.49 8.43
N ASP A 88 7.11 3.94 9.16
CA ASP A 88 7.25 5.11 10.06
C ASP A 88 8.27 4.83 11.18
N TYR A 89 8.33 3.58 11.64
CA TYR A 89 9.22 3.09 12.69
C TYR A 89 9.72 1.68 12.38
N HIS A 90 10.88 1.32 12.92
CA HIS A 90 11.32 -0.07 12.90
C HIS A 90 10.47 -0.97 13.80
N PHE A 91 9.90 -0.40 14.87
CA PHE A 91 8.98 -1.02 15.81
C PHE A 91 8.14 0.08 16.50
N PRO A 92 6.80 -0.12 16.63
CA PRO A 92 6.00 -1.23 16.11
C PRO A 92 5.91 -1.26 14.59
N SER A 93 5.47 -2.40 14.01
CA SER A 93 5.25 -2.54 12.56
C SER A 93 4.17 -1.56 12.06
N THR A 94 4.24 -1.18 10.78
CA THR A 94 3.23 -0.33 10.14
C THR A 94 1.85 -0.96 10.21
N ALA A 95 1.76 -2.28 10.02
CA ALA A 95 0.50 -3.04 10.16
C ALA A 95 -0.08 -2.95 11.58
N SER A 96 0.77 -3.04 12.62
CA SER A 96 0.31 -2.89 14.00
C SER A 96 -0.22 -1.48 14.30
N ILE A 97 0.47 -0.46 13.79
CA ILE A 97 0.02 0.94 13.89
C ILE A 97 -1.32 1.12 13.15
N LEU A 98 -1.47 0.48 11.99
CA LEU A 98 -2.69 0.52 11.20
C LEU A 98 -3.86 -0.12 11.95
N CYS A 99 -3.66 -1.28 12.58
CA CYS A 99 -4.66 -1.95 13.41
C CYS A 99 -5.14 -1.05 14.56
N ASP A 100 -4.23 -0.42 15.28
CA ASP A 100 -4.57 0.52 16.36
C ASP A 100 -5.40 1.70 15.84
N LYS A 101 -4.94 2.34 14.76
CA LYS A 101 -5.60 3.51 14.15
C LYS A 101 -6.98 3.22 13.53
N LEU A 102 -7.28 1.96 13.19
CA LEU A 102 -8.56 1.50 12.64
C LEU A 102 -9.44 0.77 13.67
N GLY A 103 -8.93 0.54 14.88
CA GLY A 103 -9.66 -0.17 15.94
C GLY A 103 -9.78 -1.68 15.70
N LEU A 104 -8.88 -2.29 14.96
CA LEU A 104 -8.86 -3.74 14.63
C LEU A 104 -8.27 -4.53 15.80
N LYS A 105 -9.06 -4.81 16.83
CA LYS A 105 -8.57 -5.36 18.10
C LYS A 105 -8.16 -6.83 18.04
N HIS A 106 -8.66 -7.58 17.06
CA HIS A 106 -8.50 -9.04 16.97
C HIS A 106 -7.58 -9.45 15.82
N ALA A 107 -7.21 -8.51 14.95
CA ALA A 107 -6.40 -8.81 13.78
C ALA A 107 -4.95 -9.17 14.16
N PHE A 108 -4.44 -10.26 13.60
CA PHE A 108 -3.01 -10.53 13.53
C PHE A 108 -2.37 -9.56 12.53
N ALA A 109 -1.20 -9.01 12.83
CA ALA A 109 -0.63 -7.96 11.98
C ALA A 109 0.89 -8.07 11.85
N PHE A 110 1.43 -7.90 10.63
CA PHE A 110 2.86 -7.81 10.37
C PHE A 110 3.15 -7.07 9.06
N ASP A 111 4.39 -6.57 8.93
CA ASP A 111 4.90 -5.97 7.71
C ASP A 111 5.65 -7.01 6.85
N LEU A 112 5.63 -6.79 5.53
CA LEU A 112 6.37 -7.53 4.53
C LEU A 112 7.21 -6.54 3.71
N GLN A 113 8.45 -6.90 3.40
CA GLN A 113 9.31 -6.06 2.58
C GLN A 113 9.76 -6.80 1.31
N ALA A 114 9.33 -6.30 0.16
CA ALA A 114 9.74 -6.80 -1.15
C ALA A 114 9.72 -5.68 -2.22
N ALA A 115 9.83 -4.42 -1.79
CA ALA A 115 9.84 -3.24 -2.65
C ALA A 115 8.74 -3.28 -3.73
N CYS A 116 9.08 -3.00 -5.00
CA CYS A 116 8.12 -2.96 -6.12
C CYS A 116 7.35 -4.28 -6.34
N SER A 117 7.85 -5.41 -5.85
CA SER A 117 7.16 -6.71 -5.88
C SER A 117 6.25 -6.93 -4.66
N GLY A 118 6.24 -6.01 -3.70
CA GLY A 118 5.53 -6.15 -2.42
C GLY A 118 4.07 -6.54 -2.54
N PHE A 119 3.34 -5.95 -3.49
CA PHE A 119 1.93 -6.27 -3.68
C PHE A 119 1.71 -7.71 -4.19
N LEU A 120 2.56 -8.22 -5.06
CA LEU A 120 2.48 -9.62 -5.52
C LEU A 120 2.77 -10.59 -4.36
N PHE A 121 3.75 -10.27 -3.52
CA PHE A 121 4.04 -11.04 -2.31
C PHE A 121 2.89 -10.98 -1.29
N LEU A 122 2.21 -9.84 -1.17
CA LEU A 122 1.00 -9.72 -0.35
C LEU A 122 -0.11 -10.65 -0.84
N LEU A 123 -0.38 -10.66 -2.16
CA LEU A 123 -1.43 -11.49 -2.76
C LEU A 123 -1.16 -12.97 -2.49
N GLU A 124 0.05 -13.46 -2.76
CA GLU A 124 0.42 -14.86 -2.52
C GLU A 124 0.37 -15.21 -1.03
N THR A 125 0.92 -14.34 -0.18
CA THR A 125 0.92 -14.56 1.27
C THR A 125 -0.51 -14.59 1.81
N GLY A 126 -1.35 -13.61 1.46
CA GLY A 126 -2.75 -13.54 1.87
C GLY A 126 -3.56 -14.73 1.37
N ALA A 127 -3.35 -15.15 0.11
CA ALA A 127 -4.01 -16.32 -0.45
C ALA A 127 -3.68 -17.60 0.33
N ASN A 128 -2.42 -17.78 0.74
CA ASN A 128 -2.03 -18.94 1.57
C ASN A 128 -2.66 -18.90 2.97
N PHE A 129 -2.80 -17.72 3.59
CA PHE A 129 -3.52 -17.57 4.84
C PHE A 129 -5.02 -17.93 4.69
N ILE A 130 -5.68 -17.50 3.61
CA ILE A 130 -7.09 -17.88 3.30
C ILE A 130 -7.19 -19.39 3.07
N ARG A 131 -6.31 -19.97 2.22
CA ARG A 131 -6.30 -21.42 1.91
C ARG A 131 -6.06 -22.29 3.15
N SER A 132 -5.43 -21.76 4.18
CA SER A 132 -5.27 -22.47 5.47
C SER A 132 -6.60 -22.73 6.20
N GLY A 133 -7.67 -22.01 5.80
CA GLY A 133 -8.99 -22.08 6.43
C GLY A 133 -9.10 -21.34 7.77
N ARG A 134 -8.01 -20.79 8.28
CA ARG A 134 -7.98 -20.10 9.58
C ARG A 134 -8.41 -18.63 9.50
N TYR A 135 -8.06 -17.94 8.43
CA TYR A 135 -8.34 -16.53 8.22
C TYR A 135 -9.40 -16.37 7.13
N LYS A 136 -10.36 -15.46 7.33
CA LYS A 136 -11.51 -15.29 6.44
C LYS A 136 -11.62 -13.89 5.86
N LYS A 137 -11.11 -12.88 6.55
CA LYS A 137 -11.17 -11.50 6.08
C LYS A 137 -9.84 -10.80 6.33
N ILE A 138 -9.09 -10.56 5.26
CA ILE A 138 -7.72 -10.07 5.31
C ILE A 138 -7.63 -8.72 4.60
N ILE A 139 -6.99 -7.74 5.24
CA ILE A 139 -6.61 -6.48 4.60
C ILE A 139 -5.13 -6.57 4.18
N LEU A 140 -4.87 -6.40 2.89
CA LEU A 140 -3.52 -6.29 2.32
C LEU A 140 -3.30 -4.84 1.88
N VAL A 141 -2.21 -4.22 2.33
CA VAL A 141 -1.89 -2.82 2.03
C VAL A 141 -0.50 -2.69 1.45
N GLY A 142 -0.37 -2.09 0.27
CA GLY A 142 0.90 -1.57 -0.23
C GLY A 142 0.96 -0.07 0.02
N ALA A 143 2.00 0.42 0.70
CA ALA A 143 2.12 1.83 1.02
C ALA A 143 3.58 2.25 1.16
N ASP A 144 3.97 3.33 0.49
CA ASP A 144 5.30 3.90 0.63
C ASP A 144 5.27 5.44 0.60
N LYS A 145 6.03 6.05 1.51
CA LYS A 145 6.42 7.47 1.47
C LYS A 145 7.82 7.58 0.87
N MET A 146 7.95 7.38 -0.43
CA MET A 146 9.24 7.39 -1.11
C MET A 146 9.93 8.74 -1.03
N SER A 147 9.17 9.84 -0.93
CA SER A 147 9.70 11.19 -0.74
C SER A 147 10.59 11.35 0.49
N SER A 148 10.45 10.47 1.50
CA SER A 148 11.31 10.47 2.69
C SER A 148 12.72 9.91 2.45
N MET A 149 12.92 9.17 1.34
CA MET A 149 14.18 8.53 0.97
C MET A 149 14.85 9.17 -0.25
N VAL A 150 14.09 9.94 -1.05
CA VAL A 150 14.58 10.54 -2.29
C VAL A 150 15.45 11.74 -2.00
N ASP A 151 16.64 11.76 -2.57
CA ASP A 151 17.49 12.96 -2.65
C ASP A 151 17.06 13.80 -3.86
N TYR A 152 16.43 14.94 -3.59
CA TYR A 152 15.97 15.87 -4.63
C TYR A 152 17.09 16.69 -5.30
N THR A 153 18.34 16.43 -4.98
CA THR A 153 19.52 16.92 -5.71
C THR A 153 20.07 15.89 -6.71
N GLU A 154 19.54 14.65 -6.66
CA GLU A 154 20.00 13.53 -7.50
C GLU A 154 19.04 13.28 -8.65
N ARG A 155 19.47 13.63 -9.87
CA ARG A 155 18.68 13.57 -11.10
C ARG A 155 18.20 12.17 -11.49
N ALA A 156 18.93 11.12 -11.09
CA ALA A 156 18.64 9.77 -11.54
C ALA A 156 17.38 9.19 -10.90
N THR A 157 17.05 9.60 -9.66
CA THR A 157 15.98 9.03 -8.87
C THR A 157 14.84 9.99 -8.57
N CYS A 158 15.10 11.28 -8.33
CA CYS A 158 14.08 12.22 -7.92
C CYS A 158 12.90 12.39 -8.91
N PRO A 159 13.04 12.19 -10.23
CA PRO A 159 11.90 12.26 -11.13
C PRO A 159 10.98 11.03 -11.12
N ILE A 160 11.36 9.94 -10.44
CA ILE A 160 10.67 8.65 -10.57
C ILE A 160 9.59 8.48 -9.50
N PHE A 161 9.92 8.78 -8.24
CA PHE A 161 9.16 8.33 -7.08
C PHE A 161 8.14 9.36 -6.58
N GLY A 162 7.04 8.84 -6.07
CA GLY A 162 6.02 9.56 -5.33
C GLY A 162 5.51 8.74 -4.15
N ASP A 163 4.51 9.26 -3.45
CA ASP A 163 3.95 8.69 -2.23
C ASP A 163 2.52 8.21 -2.48
N GLY A 164 2.13 7.12 -1.84
CA GLY A 164 0.77 6.62 -1.97
C GLY A 164 0.53 5.34 -1.19
N ALA A 165 -0.73 4.94 -1.14
CA ALA A 165 -1.16 3.68 -0.55
C ALA A 165 -2.36 3.10 -1.29
N ALA A 166 -2.38 1.77 -1.41
CA ALA A 166 -3.54 1.03 -1.87
C ALA A 166 -3.81 -0.14 -0.93
N ALA A 167 -5.08 -0.49 -0.78
CA ALA A 167 -5.52 -1.59 0.08
C ALA A 167 -6.53 -2.47 -0.67
N VAL A 168 -6.45 -3.78 -0.44
CA VAL A 168 -7.45 -4.73 -0.91
C VAL A 168 -7.99 -5.56 0.24
N MET A 169 -9.26 -5.94 0.14
CA MET A 169 -9.88 -6.96 0.99
C MET A 169 -9.76 -8.30 0.29
N MET A 170 -9.32 -9.32 1.02
CA MET A 170 -9.23 -10.69 0.51
C MET A 170 -10.07 -11.62 1.38
N GLU A 171 -10.92 -12.42 0.74
CA GLU A 171 -11.85 -13.34 1.40
C GLU A 171 -11.84 -14.71 0.72
N PRO A 172 -12.32 -15.79 1.40
CA PRO A 172 -12.40 -17.12 0.82
C PRO A 172 -13.54 -17.22 -0.21
N THR A 173 -13.35 -18.07 -1.20
CA THR A 173 -14.40 -18.51 -2.13
C THR A 173 -14.22 -19.98 -2.43
N THR A 174 -15.34 -20.67 -2.75
CA THR A 174 -15.34 -22.05 -3.27
C THR A 174 -15.46 -22.08 -4.79
N GLU A 175 -15.68 -20.92 -5.42
CA GLU A 175 -15.70 -20.78 -6.87
C GLU A 175 -14.29 -20.91 -7.47
N ASP A 176 -14.21 -21.27 -8.75
CA ASP A 176 -12.93 -21.38 -9.47
C ASP A 176 -12.46 -20.02 -10.02
N VAL A 177 -12.33 -19.06 -9.10
CA VAL A 177 -11.89 -17.67 -9.35
C VAL A 177 -10.94 -17.22 -8.24
N GLY A 178 -10.26 -16.09 -8.45
CA GLY A 178 -9.43 -15.44 -7.45
C GLY A 178 -7.94 -15.44 -7.79
N VAL A 179 -7.10 -15.49 -6.75
CA VAL A 179 -5.64 -15.59 -6.91
C VAL A 179 -5.32 -17.03 -7.33
N MET A 180 -4.95 -17.17 -8.60
CA MET A 180 -4.58 -18.45 -9.24
C MET A 180 -3.07 -18.52 -9.38
N ASP A 181 -2.52 -19.74 -9.44
CA ASP A 181 -1.10 -19.99 -9.67
C ASP A 181 -0.68 -19.62 -11.09
#